data_8fe4fdf04fa40c08d00c1c658874487c
#
_entry.id   8fe4fdf04fa40c08d00c1c658874487c
#
_cell.length_a   1.000
_cell.length_b   1.000
_cell.length_c   1.000
_cell.angle_alpha   90.00
_cell.angle_beta   90.00
_cell.angle_gamma   90.00
#
_symmetry.space_group_name_H-M   'P 1'
#
loop_
_entity.id
_entity.type
_entity.pdbx_description
1 polymer ?
#
loop_
_entity_poly.entity_id
_entity_poly.type
_entity_poly.pdbx_seq_one_letter_code
_entity_poly.pdbx_strand_id
1 'polypeptide(L)'
;HSFLALGMICAVWLLLDLTDNSLFVTGKAAYGWKAASASRGSSRRNGKVTSSGRRNGIATASGRRNGKVTSSGRRSANVSASTGNRRGSSSADATVSDSWIRYALYIGLAFFSVMQMINRSNEFADKHGLAIMIIGVALFVLFLGYKLVRYLQNRSWKRLAFTWGIFLIVVLIFALPQLFMWTFSQASGDNFVRSHFNWSNNGDQYIVFYLKNLGLPFVLLLLSSFVVSARNLKIGAPYLLIWFVAELAAFQPNDYDNNKLLFVGAVFICGIAADALVQIYERYGAVYWCSAIGKAGVVLLGACLLFVSAISGFLTMGREWVSDYELYTASAVKACRYIEDETTPWDVILTSTAHNSPVPALTGRSIVCGSSSFLYYHGLNYQQNEQDVETMYTSPASAKELFRKYDVNYIYLSNQEYGTYNVDVNGLYEVADVVWQKDDVSVWKVKDAIFE
;
A
#
# COMPACT_ATOMS: atom_id res chain seq x y z
N HIS A 1 10.97 -2.06 1.24
CA HIS A 1 9.63 -2.04 1.87
C HIS A 1 8.53 -2.63 0.97
N SER A 2 8.45 -2.24 -0.31
CA SER A 2 7.39 -2.69 -1.22
C SER A 2 7.35 -4.22 -1.38
N PHE A 3 8.51 -4.87 -1.52
CA PHE A 3 8.58 -6.33 -1.64
C PHE A 3 8.23 -7.04 -0.32
N LEU A 4 8.66 -6.48 0.82
CA LEU A 4 8.29 -7.00 2.13
C LEU A 4 6.78 -6.92 2.34
N ALA A 5 6.16 -5.77 2.05
CA ALA A 5 4.73 -5.59 2.14
C ALA A 5 3.97 -6.54 1.21
N LEU A 6 4.40 -6.67 -0.05
CA LEU A 6 3.80 -7.58 -1.02
C LEU A 6 3.88 -9.04 -0.54
N GLY A 7 5.04 -9.46 0.00
CA GLY A 7 5.22 -10.79 0.59
C GLY A 7 4.25 -11.06 1.74
N MET A 8 4.08 -10.10 2.65
CA MET A 8 3.13 -10.19 3.76
C MET A 8 1.68 -10.28 3.29
N ILE A 9 1.28 -9.45 2.31
CA ILE A 9 -0.05 -9.48 1.70
C ILE A 9 -0.33 -10.85 1.08
N CYS A 10 0.60 -11.35 0.26
CA CYS A 10 0.47 -12.66 -0.37
C CYS A 10 0.37 -13.79 0.64
N ALA A 11 1.21 -13.78 1.69
CA ALA A 11 1.21 -14.80 2.73
C ALA A 11 -0.12 -14.86 3.50
N VAL A 12 -0.67 -13.70 3.89
CA VAL A 12 -1.96 -13.62 4.59
C VAL A 12 -3.11 -14.06 3.68
N TRP A 13 -3.15 -13.61 2.44
CA TRP A 13 -4.20 -14.02 1.52
C TRP A 13 -4.11 -15.50 1.15
N LEU A 14 -2.91 -16.04 0.99
CA LEU A 14 -2.72 -17.48 0.79
C LEU A 14 -3.25 -18.26 2.00
N LEU A 15 -2.90 -17.86 3.23
CA LEU A 15 -3.41 -18.49 4.45
C LEU A 15 -4.93 -18.49 4.48
N LEU A 16 -5.56 -17.37 4.13
CA LEU A 16 -7.01 -17.23 4.12
C LEU A 16 -7.66 -18.05 3.01
N ASP A 17 -7.06 -18.15 1.83
CA ASP A 17 -7.56 -19.01 0.74
C ASP A 17 -7.44 -20.49 1.08
N LEU A 18 -6.38 -20.90 1.82
CA LEU A 18 -6.21 -22.27 2.32
C LEU A 18 -7.22 -22.65 3.43
N THR A 19 -7.70 -21.65 4.17
CA THR A 19 -8.68 -21.87 5.25
C THR A 19 -10.11 -21.69 4.79
N ASP A 20 -10.36 -20.73 3.87
CA ASP A 20 -11.68 -20.41 3.35
C ASP A 20 -11.65 -20.40 1.81
N ASN A 21 -12.10 -21.54 1.24
CA ASN A 21 -12.06 -21.74 -0.21
C ASN A 21 -12.93 -20.79 -1.03
N SER A 22 -13.65 -19.90 -0.38
CA SER A 22 -14.54 -18.95 -1.04
C SER A 22 -13.94 -17.56 -1.20
N LEU A 23 -12.75 -17.28 -0.62
CA LEU A 23 -12.19 -15.94 -0.61
C LEU A 23 -12.00 -15.36 -2.02
N PHE A 24 -11.50 -16.19 -2.96
CA PHE A 24 -11.25 -15.81 -4.36
C PHE A 24 -12.16 -16.51 -5.38
N VAL A 25 -13.21 -17.21 -4.96
CA VAL A 25 -14.21 -17.75 -5.90
C VAL A 25 -15.06 -16.60 -6.40
N THR A 26 -14.60 -16.01 -7.49
CA THR A 26 -15.34 -15.01 -8.26
C THR A 26 -16.38 -15.66 -9.16
N GLY A 27 -17.54 -15.10 -9.24
CA GLY A 27 -18.49 -15.29 -10.32
C GLY A 27 -19.91 -15.69 -9.91
N LYS A 28 -20.14 -16.75 -9.15
CA LYS A 28 -21.52 -17.15 -8.79
C LYS A 28 -22.00 -16.64 -7.44
N ALA A 29 -21.11 -16.41 -6.47
CA ALA A 29 -21.49 -15.93 -5.15
C ALA A 29 -21.75 -14.41 -5.11
N ALA A 30 -21.10 -13.61 -5.95
CA ALA A 30 -21.38 -12.19 -6.06
C ALA A 30 -22.72 -11.87 -6.73
N TYR A 31 -23.19 -12.74 -7.62
CA TYR A 31 -24.51 -12.61 -8.23
C TYR A 31 -25.67 -13.11 -7.36
N GLY A 32 -25.43 -14.00 -6.42
CA GLY A 32 -26.42 -14.48 -5.46
C GLY A 32 -26.99 -13.39 -4.57
N TRP A 33 -26.22 -12.33 -4.32
CA TRP A 33 -26.65 -11.20 -3.49
C TRP A 33 -27.68 -10.30 -4.20
N LYS A 34 -27.53 -10.06 -5.50
CA LYS A 34 -28.53 -9.33 -6.30
C LYS A 34 -29.85 -10.12 -6.45
N ALA A 35 -29.77 -11.44 -6.53
CA ALA A 35 -30.96 -12.29 -6.64
C ALA A 35 -31.73 -12.37 -5.30
N ALA A 36 -31.04 -12.41 -4.15
CA ALA A 36 -31.65 -12.42 -2.83
C ALA A 36 -32.32 -11.09 -2.46
N SER A 37 -31.76 -9.95 -2.91
CA SER A 37 -32.38 -8.64 -2.72
C SER A 37 -33.58 -8.41 -3.65
N ALA A 38 -33.52 -8.94 -4.87
CA ALA A 38 -34.63 -8.89 -5.82
C ALA A 38 -35.82 -9.76 -5.39
N SER A 39 -35.57 -10.95 -4.80
CA SER A 39 -36.62 -11.83 -4.31
C SER A 39 -37.34 -11.31 -3.06
N ARG A 40 -36.64 -10.52 -2.20
CA ARG A 40 -37.29 -9.86 -1.05
C ARG A 40 -38.14 -8.66 -1.44
N GLY A 41 -37.89 -8.03 -2.59
CA GLY A 41 -38.70 -6.94 -3.14
C GLY A 41 -40.01 -7.40 -3.80
N SER A 42 -40.07 -8.61 -4.34
CA SER A 42 -41.27 -9.10 -5.04
C SER A 42 -42.30 -9.78 -4.13
N SER A 43 -41.88 -10.27 -2.94
CA SER A 43 -42.80 -10.94 -2.01
C SER A 43 -43.67 -9.99 -1.16
N ARG A 44 -43.46 -8.67 -1.24
CA ARG A 44 -44.25 -7.68 -0.49
C ARG A 44 -45.34 -6.98 -1.27
N ARG A 45 -45.63 -7.39 -2.56
CA ARG A 45 -46.62 -6.73 -3.39
C ARG A 45 -47.90 -7.54 -3.71
N ASN A 46 -48.04 -8.78 -3.23
CA ASN A 46 -49.25 -9.57 -3.41
C ASN A 46 -49.92 -9.88 -2.07
N GLY A 47 -50.49 -8.87 -1.45
CA GLY A 47 -51.30 -9.06 -0.28
C GLY A 47 -52.15 -7.82 0.02
N LYS A 48 -53.16 -7.57 -0.83
CA LYS A 48 -54.41 -6.91 -0.49
C LYS A 48 -55.29 -6.76 -1.75
N VAL A 49 -56.17 -7.67 -1.97
CA VAL A 49 -57.48 -7.34 -2.54
C VAL A 49 -58.50 -8.10 -1.70
N THR A 50 -59.13 -7.39 -0.83
CA THR A 50 -60.31 -7.80 -0.09
C THR A 50 -61.53 -7.62 -0.95
N SER A 51 -62.34 -8.66 -0.96
CA SER A 51 -63.68 -8.76 -1.49
C SER A 51 -64.63 -7.71 -1.01
N SER A 52 -65.43 -7.15 -1.90
CA SER A 52 -66.87 -6.91 -1.61
C SER A 52 -67.56 -6.55 -2.92
N GLY A 53 -68.76 -7.11 -3.14
CA GLY A 53 -69.69 -6.59 -4.14
C GLY A 53 -70.45 -7.61 -4.93
N ARG A 54 -71.52 -8.12 -4.37
CA ARG A 54 -72.72 -8.70 -4.97
C ARG A 54 -73.15 -8.09 -6.32
N ARG A 55 -73.54 -8.90 -7.31
CA ARG A 55 -74.94 -9.09 -7.79
C ARG A 55 -74.99 -9.60 -9.23
N ASN A 56 -75.75 -10.68 -9.35
CA ASN A 56 -76.78 -11.00 -10.31
C ASN A 56 -76.54 -10.83 -11.84
N GLY A 57 -76.88 -11.95 -12.54
CA GLY A 57 -77.47 -11.89 -13.88
C GLY A 57 -77.09 -13.08 -14.78
N ILE A 58 -77.91 -14.12 -14.72
CA ILE A 58 -78.73 -14.81 -15.75
C ILE A 58 -78.01 -15.18 -17.07
N ALA A 59 -78.01 -16.53 -17.27
CA ALA A 59 -78.38 -17.36 -18.44
C ALA A 59 -77.74 -17.04 -19.81
N THR A 60 -77.23 -18.00 -20.52
CA THR A 60 -77.83 -19.01 -21.44
C THR A 60 -76.74 -19.74 -22.18
N ALA A 61 -76.81 -21.01 -22.12
CA ALA A 61 -76.97 -22.05 -23.12
C ALA A 61 -76.00 -22.16 -24.31
N SER A 62 -75.60 -23.39 -24.47
CA SER A 62 -75.50 -24.24 -25.66
C SER A 62 -74.10 -24.42 -26.28
N GLY A 63 -73.85 -25.71 -26.51
CA GLY A 63 -73.10 -26.20 -27.64
C GLY A 63 -71.97 -27.19 -27.31
N ARG A 64 -72.31 -28.41 -27.02
CA ARG A 64 -72.00 -29.72 -27.72
C ARG A 64 -70.71 -29.72 -28.58
N ARG A 65 -69.78 -30.61 -28.31
CA ARG A 65 -69.59 -31.97 -28.90
C ARG A 65 -68.17 -32.52 -28.67
N ASN A 66 -68.14 -33.69 -28.07
CA ASN A 66 -67.54 -34.95 -28.47
C ASN A 66 -66.07 -35.03 -28.90
N GLY A 67 -65.40 -35.96 -28.22
CA GLY A 67 -64.36 -36.77 -28.84
C GLY A 67 -63.42 -37.47 -27.86
N LYS A 68 -63.84 -38.71 -27.43
CA LYS A 68 -63.07 -39.96 -27.21
C LYS A 68 -61.64 -39.94 -26.68
N VAL A 69 -61.45 -40.41 -25.49
CA VAL A 69 -61.03 -41.75 -25.03
C VAL A 69 -59.83 -42.37 -25.80
N THR A 70 -58.76 -42.55 -25.17
CA THR A 70 -58.10 -43.86 -25.00
C THR A 70 -57.11 -43.85 -23.78
N SER A 71 -57.22 -44.93 -23.07
CA SER A 71 -56.51 -45.39 -21.90
C SER A 71 -55.03 -45.77 -22.16
N SER A 72 -54.14 -45.61 -21.23
CA SER A 72 -53.49 -46.73 -20.57
C SER A 72 -52.16 -46.28 -19.93
N GLY A 73 -51.86 -46.86 -18.79
CA GLY A 73 -50.43 -46.90 -18.30
C GLY A 73 -50.20 -46.40 -16.87
N ARG A 74 -50.71 -47.14 -15.89
CA ARG A 74 -50.17 -47.13 -14.53
C ARG A 74 -48.67 -47.43 -14.54
N ARG A 75 -47.88 -46.61 -13.91
CA ARG A 75 -46.70 -47.05 -13.12
C ARG A 75 -46.49 -46.10 -11.94
N SER A 76 -46.82 -46.66 -10.79
CA SER A 76 -46.46 -46.15 -9.49
C SER A 76 -44.94 -46.16 -9.36
N ALA A 77 -44.32 -45.04 -9.14
CA ALA A 77 -42.97 -44.98 -8.60
C ALA A 77 -43.07 -44.27 -7.25
N ASN A 78 -42.95 -45.05 -6.20
CA ASN A 78 -42.72 -44.60 -4.84
C ASN A 78 -41.42 -43.83 -4.82
N VAL A 79 -41.49 -42.51 -4.69
CA VAL A 79 -40.33 -41.71 -4.26
C VAL A 79 -40.46 -41.49 -2.76
N SER A 80 -39.74 -42.29 -2.02
CA SER A 80 -39.51 -42.10 -0.60
C SER A 80 -38.89 -40.71 -0.39
N ALA A 81 -39.64 -39.81 0.22
CA ALA A 81 -39.14 -38.57 0.72
C ALA A 81 -38.23 -38.84 1.93
N SER A 82 -36.95 -39.02 1.69
CA SER A 82 -35.96 -38.92 2.74
C SER A 82 -35.74 -37.42 3.03
N THR A 83 -36.49 -36.88 3.94
CA THR A 83 -36.21 -35.62 4.62
C THR A 83 -34.99 -35.81 5.48
N GLY A 84 -33.81 -35.80 4.83
CA GLY A 84 -32.52 -35.70 5.49
C GLY A 84 -32.33 -34.30 6.01
N ASN A 85 -32.51 -34.19 7.31
CA ASN A 85 -32.21 -33.04 8.14
C ASN A 85 -30.72 -32.72 8.03
N ARG A 86 -30.28 -31.92 7.00
CA ARG A 86 -28.93 -31.36 6.83
C ARG A 86 -28.97 -29.84 6.92
N ARG A 87 -29.61 -29.29 7.93
CA ARG A 87 -29.56 -27.87 8.26
C ARG A 87 -29.18 -27.71 9.71
N GLY A 88 -27.91 -27.90 10.05
CA GLY A 88 -27.50 -27.67 11.42
C GLY A 88 -26.00 -27.60 11.69
N SER A 89 -25.12 -28.09 10.80
CA SER A 89 -23.71 -28.15 11.13
C SER A 89 -22.80 -27.18 10.36
N SER A 90 -23.26 -26.57 9.25
CA SER A 90 -22.38 -25.72 8.44
C SER A 90 -22.40 -24.24 8.83
N SER A 91 -23.39 -23.78 9.59
CA SER A 91 -23.46 -22.37 10.01
C SER A 91 -22.76 -22.08 11.33
N ALA A 92 -22.69 -23.06 12.23
CA ALA A 92 -22.01 -22.91 13.52
C ALA A 92 -20.49 -23.01 13.37
N ASP A 93 -19.99 -23.95 12.55
CA ASP A 93 -18.55 -24.08 12.31
C ASP A 93 -17.98 -22.90 11.47
N ALA A 94 -18.76 -22.34 10.56
CA ALA A 94 -18.38 -21.14 9.83
C ALA A 94 -18.32 -19.90 10.74
N THR A 95 -19.19 -19.79 11.73
CA THR A 95 -19.22 -18.65 12.66
C THR A 95 -18.07 -18.68 13.66
N VAL A 96 -17.60 -19.84 14.09
CA VAL A 96 -16.45 -19.97 15.00
C VAL A 96 -15.14 -19.72 14.26
N SER A 97 -15.01 -20.20 13.01
CA SER A 97 -13.80 -20.00 12.20
C SER A 97 -13.53 -18.55 11.84
N ASP A 98 -14.55 -17.69 11.77
CA ASP A 98 -14.42 -16.31 11.31
C ASP A 98 -14.28 -15.29 12.43
N SER A 99 -14.52 -15.70 13.68
CA SER A 99 -14.49 -14.80 14.84
C SER A 99 -13.08 -14.32 15.21
N TRP A 100 -12.05 -15.10 14.95
CA TRP A 100 -10.68 -14.77 15.36
C TRP A 100 -10.13 -13.47 14.74
N ILE A 101 -10.47 -13.17 13.48
CA ILE A 101 -10.04 -11.92 12.83
C ILE A 101 -10.64 -10.70 13.53
N ARG A 102 -11.89 -10.83 14.00
CA ARG A 102 -12.56 -9.75 14.75
C ARG A 102 -11.81 -9.42 16.04
N TYR A 103 -11.27 -10.42 16.70
CA TYR A 103 -10.53 -10.26 17.95
C TYR A 103 -9.05 -9.93 17.74
N ALA A 104 -8.46 -10.33 16.61
CA ALA A 104 -7.04 -10.13 16.34
C ALA A 104 -6.61 -8.66 16.45
N LEU A 105 -7.44 -7.73 15.97
CA LEU A 105 -7.21 -6.29 16.10
C LEU A 105 -7.10 -5.88 17.58
N TYR A 106 -8.07 -6.25 18.39
CA TYR A 106 -8.11 -5.86 19.82
C TYR A 106 -7.01 -6.52 20.63
N ILE A 107 -6.72 -7.79 20.32
CA ILE A 107 -5.59 -8.51 20.93
C ILE A 107 -4.27 -7.82 20.58
N GLY A 108 -4.09 -7.43 19.31
CA GLY A 108 -2.92 -6.68 18.86
C GLY A 108 -2.80 -5.31 19.56
N LEU A 109 -3.89 -4.56 19.64
CA LEU A 109 -3.90 -3.26 20.33
C LEU A 109 -3.57 -3.41 21.83
N ALA A 110 -4.14 -4.42 22.49
CA ALA A 110 -3.82 -4.72 23.88
C ALA A 110 -2.36 -5.13 24.05
N PHE A 111 -1.85 -6.02 23.20
CA PHE A 111 -0.46 -6.48 23.21
C PHE A 111 0.51 -5.29 23.05
N PHE A 112 0.34 -4.46 22.04
CA PHE A 112 1.24 -3.33 21.80
C PHE A 112 1.10 -2.24 22.87
N SER A 113 -0.09 -2.02 23.43
CA SER A 113 -0.27 -1.11 24.56
C SER A 113 0.50 -1.57 25.80
N VAL A 114 0.44 -2.87 26.11
CA VAL A 114 1.21 -3.46 27.23
C VAL A 114 2.71 -3.40 26.91
N MET A 115 3.11 -3.74 25.70
CA MET A 115 4.51 -3.63 25.26
C MET A 115 5.06 -2.20 25.41
N GLN A 116 4.26 -1.19 25.08
CA GLN A 116 4.66 0.20 25.27
C GLN A 116 4.86 0.56 26.76
N MET A 117 3.95 0.08 27.62
CA MET A 117 4.09 0.31 29.06
C MET A 117 5.37 -0.32 29.61
N ILE A 118 5.69 -1.55 29.20
CA ILE A 118 6.92 -2.24 29.58
C ILE A 118 8.15 -1.53 29.01
N ASN A 119 8.08 -1.13 27.74
CA ASN A 119 9.21 -0.49 27.05
C ASN A 119 9.61 0.86 27.68
N ARG A 120 8.64 1.63 28.17
CA ARG A 120 8.90 2.89 28.87
C ARG A 120 9.70 2.74 30.15
N SER A 121 9.66 1.58 30.80
CA SER A 121 10.35 1.34 32.08
C SER A 121 11.73 0.69 31.90
N ASN A 122 11.93 -0.13 30.87
CA ASN A 122 13.15 -0.93 30.73
C ASN A 122 13.64 -1.14 29.29
N GLU A 123 13.07 -0.43 28.31
CA GLU A 123 13.42 -0.51 26.88
C GLU A 123 13.33 -1.96 26.30
N PHE A 124 12.48 -2.79 26.90
CA PHE A 124 12.39 -4.21 26.56
C PHE A 124 12.07 -4.43 25.10
N ALA A 125 11.10 -3.69 24.56
CA ALA A 125 10.67 -3.87 23.18
C ALA A 125 11.71 -3.31 22.18
N ASP A 126 12.44 -2.23 22.53
CA ASP A 126 13.56 -1.72 21.73
C ASP A 126 14.72 -2.71 21.69
N LYS A 127 14.96 -3.44 22.76
CA LYS A 127 16.01 -4.46 22.81
C LYS A 127 15.62 -5.76 22.13
N HIS A 128 14.38 -6.19 22.28
CA HIS A 128 13.93 -7.54 21.87
C HIS A 128 12.90 -7.55 20.75
N GLY A 129 12.47 -6.39 20.25
CA GLY A 129 11.41 -6.27 19.22
C GLY A 129 11.68 -7.11 17.99
N LEU A 130 12.91 -7.07 17.47
CA LEU A 130 13.31 -7.86 16.30
C LEU A 130 13.21 -9.38 16.57
N ALA A 131 13.61 -9.85 17.74
CA ALA A 131 13.49 -11.25 18.11
C ALA A 131 12.01 -11.68 18.23
N ILE A 132 11.17 -10.84 18.85
CA ILE A 132 9.71 -11.07 18.95
C ILE A 132 9.08 -11.11 17.55
N MET A 133 9.46 -10.18 16.67
CA MET A 133 8.99 -10.15 15.28
C MET A 133 9.39 -11.43 14.55
N ILE A 134 10.67 -11.83 14.61
CA ILE A 134 11.16 -13.05 13.94
C ILE A 134 10.40 -14.29 14.45
N ILE A 135 10.23 -14.42 15.77
CA ILE A 135 9.47 -15.54 16.35
C ILE A 135 8.02 -15.52 15.86
N GLY A 136 7.36 -14.37 15.90
CA GLY A 136 5.98 -14.23 15.45
C GLY A 136 5.81 -14.55 13.96
N VAL A 137 6.70 -14.06 13.11
CA VAL A 137 6.70 -14.36 11.66
C VAL A 137 7.00 -15.85 11.42
N ALA A 138 7.96 -16.43 12.15
CA ALA A 138 8.26 -17.86 12.04
C ALA A 138 7.06 -18.74 12.43
N LEU A 139 6.37 -18.43 13.53
CA LEU A 139 5.13 -19.11 13.92
C LEU A 139 4.03 -18.95 12.88
N PHE A 140 3.88 -17.77 12.30
CA PHE A 140 2.94 -17.53 11.20
C PHE A 140 3.27 -18.39 9.97
N VAL A 141 4.54 -18.45 9.57
CA VAL A 141 5.01 -19.26 8.42
C VAL A 141 4.80 -20.75 8.68
N LEU A 142 5.11 -21.23 9.89
CA LEU A 142 4.85 -22.62 10.30
C LEU A 142 3.35 -22.95 10.24
N PHE A 143 2.51 -22.04 10.72
CA PHE A 143 1.06 -22.20 10.65
C PHE A 143 0.56 -22.20 9.20
N LEU A 144 1.08 -21.31 8.34
CA LEU A 144 0.80 -21.30 6.92
C LEU A 144 1.20 -22.62 6.25
N GLY A 145 2.40 -23.13 6.56
CA GLY A 145 2.89 -24.44 6.09
C GLY A 145 1.99 -25.60 6.53
N TYR A 146 1.59 -25.62 7.81
CA TYR A 146 0.63 -26.60 8.30
C TYR A 146 -0.71 -26.57 7.54
N LYS A 147 -1.26 -25.37 7.30
CA LYS A 147 -2.50 -25.20 6.53
C LYS A 147 -2.34 -25.66 5.08
N LEU A 148 -1.19 -25.35 4.47
CA LEU A 148 -0.87 -25.80 3.12
C LEU A 148 -0.82 -27.34 3.03
N VAL A 149 -0.12 -28.01 3.94
CA VAL A 149 -0.06 -29.48 4.01
C VAL A 149 -1.45 -30.08 4.17
N ARG A 150 -2.26 -29.54 5.10
CA ARG A 150 -3.65 -30.01 5.32
C ARG A 150 -4.54 -29.78 4.10
N TYR A 151 -4.36 -28.67 3.37
CA TYR A 151 -5.05 -28.41 2.12
C TYR A 151 -4.70 -29.45 1.07
N LEU A 152 -3.40 -29.70 0.86
CA LEU A 152 -2.89 -30.65 -0.13
C LEU A 152 -3.31 -32.11 0.14
N GLN A 153 -3.43 -32.50 1.42
CA GLN A 153 -3.93 -33.80 1.82
C GLN A 153 -5.41 -34.03 1.47
N ASN A 154 -6.22 -32.97 1.53
CA ASN A 154 -7.67 -33.06 1.42
C ASN A 154 -8.21 -32.57 0.08
N ARG A 155 -7.41 -31.91 -0.74
CA ARG A 155 -7.84 -31.25 -1.98
C ARG A 155 -6.82 -31.35 -3.09
N SER A 156 -7.30 -31.17 -4.33
CA SER A 156 -6.44 -31.15 -5.50
C SER A 156 -5.52 -29.93 -5.51
N TRP A 157 -4.20 -30.16 -5.65
CA TRP A 157 -3.18 -29.12 -5.79
C TRP A 157 -3.37 -28.27 -7.07
N LYS A 158 -4.09 -28.78 -8.07
CA LYS A 158 -4.28 -28.12 -9.39
C LYS A 158 -4.90 -26.73 -9.28
N ARG A 159 -5.91 -26.56 -8.41
CA ARG A 159 -6.51 -25.25 -8.18
C ARG A 159 -5.51 -24.26 -7.60
N LEU A 160 -4.76 -24.68 -6.58
CA LEU A 160 -3.78 -23.85 -5.92
C LEU A 160 -2.67 -23.45 -6.90
N ALA A 161 -2.12 -24.40 -7.64
CA ALA A 161 -1.09 -24.16 -8.64
C ALA A 161 -1.58 -23.22 -9.76
N PHE A 162 -2.80 -23.38 -10.24
CA PHE A 162 -3.35 -22.51 -11.27
C PHE A 162 -3.54 -21.08 -10.75
N THR A 163 -4.16 -20.90 -9.59
CA THR A 163 -4.48 -19.56 -9.06
C THR A 163 -3.21 -18.85 -8.58
N TRP A 164 -2.46 -19.50 -7.68
CA TRP A 164 -1.29 -18.90 -7.05
C TRP A 164 -0.03 -19.01 -7.89
N GLY A 165 0.07 -20.05 -8.74
CA GLY A 165 1.18 -20.20 -9.68
C GLY A 165 1.20 -19.09 -10.72
N ILE A 166 0.07 -18.79 -11.36
CA ILE A 166 -0.03 -17.67 -12.31
C ILE A 166 0.26 -16.35 -11.60
N PHE A 167 -0.36 -16.13 -10.43
CA PHE A 167 -0.12 -14.92 -9.65
C PHE A 167 1.36 -14.74 -9.31
N LEU A 168 2.02 -15.80 -8.82
CA LEU A 168 3.44 -15.78 -8.49
C LEU A 168 4.31 -15.50 -9.71
N ILE A 169 4.03 -16.12 -10.85
CA ILE A 169 4.78 -15.89 -12.10
C ILE A 169 4.67 -14.42 -12.50
N VAL A 170 3.47 -13.84 -12.48
CA VAL A 170 3.27 -12.42 -12.81
C VAL A 170 4.04 -11.52 -11.85
N VAL A 171 3.94 -11.78 -10.55
CA VAL A 171 4.68 -11.01 -9.53
C VAL A 171 6.18 -11.10 -9.75
N LEU A 172 6.71 -12.30 -10.02
CA LEU A 172 8.14 -12.51 -10.23
C LEU A 172 8.65 -11.82 -11.49
N ILE A 173 7.89 -11.82 -12.58
CA ILE A 173 8.27 -11.10 -13.82
C ILE A 173 8.55 -9.63 -13.55
N PHE A 174 7.74 -8.98 -12.71
CA PHE A 174 7.92 -7.56 -12.39
C PHE A 174 8.88 -7.32 -11.23
N ALA A 175 8.96 -8.22 -10.26
CA ALA A 175 9.75 -8.02 -9.05
C ALA A 175 11.21 -8.45 -9.22
N LEU A 176 11.50 -9.55 -9.94
CA LEU A 176 12.84 -10.08 -10.05
C LEU A 176 13.87 -9.11 -10.66
N PRO A 177 13.59 -8.37 -11.75
CA PRO A 177 14.57 -7.44 -12.30
C PRO A 177 15.00 -6.39 -11.27
N GLN A 178 14.05 -5.84 -10.51
CA GLN A 178 14.34 -4.84 -9.49
C GLN A 178 15.07 -5.46 -8.29
N LEU A 179 14.65 -6.64 -7.82
CA LEU A 179 15.34 -7.35 -6.74
C LEU A 179 16.78 -7.65 -7.11
N PHE A 180 17.03 -8.14 -8.34
CA PHE A 180 18.38 -8.41 -8.82
C PHE A 180 19.22 -7.15 -8.85
N MET A 181 18.75 -6.07 -9.46
CA MET A 181 19.48 -4.80 -9.51
C MET A 181 19.84 -4.31 -8.10
N TRP A 182 18.87 -4.24 -7.20
CA TRP A 182 19.12 -3.73 -5.85
C TRP A 182 19.98 -4.67 -5.00
N THR A 183 19.76 -5.97 -5.04
CA THR A 183 20.47 -6.92 -4.20
C THR A 183 21.96 -7.04 -4.61
N PHE A 184 22.26 -6.99 -5.90
CA PHE A 184 23.64 -7.10 -6.37
C PHE A 184 24.37 -5.77 -6.49
N SER A 185 23.67 -4.66 -6.46
CA SER A 185 24.28 -3.32 -6.47
C SER A 185 24.60 -2.78 -5.08
N GLN A 186 24.10 -3.41 -4.02
CA GLN A 186 24.40 -2.99 -2.66
C GLN A 186 25.82 -3.40 -2.29
N ALA A 187 26.66 -2.42 -2.05
CA ALA A 187 28.09 -2.62 -1.69
C ALA A 187 28.32 -2.59 -0.17
N SER A 188 27.39 -2.01 0.62
CA SER A 188 27.55 -1.94 2.07
C SER A 188 27.05 -3.20 2.74
N GLY A 189 27.89 -3.77 3.63
CA GLY A 189 27.50 -4.88 4.50
C GLY A 189 26.65 -4.46 5.72
N ASP A 190 26.25 -3.21 5.81
CA ASP A 190 25.50 -2.69 6.94
C ASP A 190 24.08 -3.26 6.97
N ASN A 191 23.78 -3.97 8.04
CA ASN A 191 22.45 -4.48 8.28
C ASN A 191 21.59 -3.42 8.96
N PHE A 192 20.74 -2.76 8.21
CA PHE A 192 19.84 -1.72 8.72
C PHE A 192 18.67 -2.26 9.55
N VAL A 193 18.45 -3.57 9.53
CA VAL A 193 17.34 -4.20 10.28
C VAL A 193 17.70 -4.24 11.75
N ARG A 194 16.92 -3.53 12.57
CA ARG A 194 17.15 -3.43 14.01
C ARG A 194 15.84 -3.48 14.80
N SER A 195 15.93 -3.84 16.07
CA SER A 195 14.83 -3.63 17.00
C SER A 195 14.56 -2.14 17.16
N HIS A 196 13.33 -1.72 17.01
CA HIS A 196 12.91 -0.36 17.30
C HIS A 196 11.38 -0.34 17.45
N PHE A 197 10.93 -0.31 18.69
CA PHE A 197 9.52 -0.41 18.99
C PHE A 197 8.85 0.96 18.88
N ASN A 198 7.68 0.97 18.19
CA ASN A 198 6.85 2.17 18.06
C ASN A 198 7.68 3.42 17.68
N TRP A 199 8.53 3.23 16.71
CA TRP A 199 9.61 4.11 16.26
C TRP A 199 9.18 5.55 15.92
N SER A 200 7.91 5.80 15.62
CA SER A 200 7.40 7.14 15.29
C SER A 200 6.65 7.81 16.46
N ASN A 201 6.58 7.18 17.62
CA ASN A 201 5.82 7.69 18.75
C ASN A 201 6.65 8.70 19.57
N ASN A 202 6.17 9.92 19.64
CA ASN A 202 6.77 11.03 20.39
C ASN A 202 6.27 11.14 21.84
N GLY A 203 5.92 10.03 22.49
CA GLY A 203 5.50 10.01 23.89
C GLY A 203 3.99 9.88 24.12
N ASP A 204 3.18 9.85 23.08
CA ASP A 204 1.74 9.56 23.22
C ASP A 204 1.51 8.13 23.72
N GLN A 205 0.34 7.90 24.32
CA GLN A 205 -0.11 6.54 24.56
C GLN A 205 -0.44 5.82 23.25
N TYR A 206 -0.23 4.52 23.18
CA TYR A 206 -0.29 3.73 21.96
C TYR A 206 -1.56 3.97 21.13
N ILE A 207 -2.72 3.84 21.75
CA ILE A 207 -4.02 4.05 21.08
C ILE A 207 -4.21 5.51 20.66
N VAL A 208 -3.79 6.45 21.51
CA VAL A 208 -3.88 7.89 21.23
C VAL A 208 -3.01 8.27 20.05
N PHE A 209 -1.82 7.69 19.94
CA PHE A 209 -0.95 7.88 18.79
C PHE A 209 -1.64 7.51 17.47
N TYR A 210 -2.26 6.32 17.40
CA TYR A 210 -2.98 5.89 16.20
C TYR A 210 -4.24 6.72 15.93
N LEU A 211 -4.94 7.14 16.98
CA LEU A 211 -6.09 8.02 16.84
C LEU A 211 -5.70 9.38 16.25
N LYS A 212 -4.59 9.97 16.70
CA LYS A 212 -4.09 11.24 16.18
C LYS A 212 -3.61 11.14 14.72
N ASN A 213 -2.94 10.02 14.35
CA ASN A 213 -2.32 9.88 13.04
C ASN A 213 -3.26 9.33 11.96
N LEU A 214 -4.21 8.46 12.31
CA LEU A 214 -5.18 7.88 11.38
C LEU A 214 -6.57 8.54 11.47
N GLY A 215 -6.88 9.20 12.58
CA GLY A 215 -8.14 9.91 12.78
C GLY A 215 -9.37 9.00 12.66
N LEU A 216 -10.38 9.49 11.94
CA LEU A 216 -11.66 8.79 11.77
C LEU A 216 -11.54 7.38 11.16
N PRO A 217 -10.67 7.10 10.17
CA PRO A 217 -10.45 5.75 9.68
C PRO A 217 -10.08 4.74 10.78
N PHE A 218 -9.32 5.15 11.80
CA PHE A 218 -8.99 4.29 12.93
C PHE A 218 -10.22 3.97 13.79
N VAL A 219 -11.06 4.96 14.08
CA VAL A 219 -12.33 4.74 14.81
C VAL A 219 -13.24 3.78 14.04
N LEU A 220 -13.35 3.98 12.72
CA LEU A 220 -14.15 3.10 11.87
C LEU A 220 -13.56 1.68 11.78
N LEU A 221 -12.24 1.54 11.82
CA LEU A 221 -11.57 0.25 11.91
C LEU A 221 -11.99 -0.48 13.21
N LEU A 222 -11.98 0.20 14.35
CA LEU A 222 -12.44 -0.39 15.62
C LEU A 222 -13.91 -0.83 15.52
N LEU A 223 -14.78 -0.01 14.94
CA LEU A 223 -16.19 -0.35 14.77
C LEU A 223 -16.41 -1.47 13.73
N SER A 224 -15.48 -1.65 12.80
CA SER A 224 -15.60 -2.62 11.70
C SER A 224 -15.83 -4.04 12.16
N SER A 225 -15.26 -4.43 13.28
CA SER A 225 -15.43 -5.77 13.87
C SER A 225 -16.89 -6.12 14.18
N PHE A 226 -17.75 -5.11 14.37
CA PHE A 226 -19.16 -5.29 14.69
C PHE A 226 -20.08 -5.17 13.48
N VAL A 227 -19.67 -4.42 12.44
CA VAL A 227 -20.55 -4.07 11.32
C VAL A 227 -20.12 -4.71 10.00
N VAL A 228 -18.81 -4.89 9.77
CA VAL A 228 -18.26 -5.39 8.51
C VAL A 228 -18.40 -6.92 8.42
N SER A 229 -18.65 -7.43 7.23
CA SER A 229 -18.72 -8.86 6.98
C SER A 229 -17.37 -9.54 7.22
N ALA A 230 -17.37 -10.78 7.69
CA ALA A 230 -16.16 -11.56 7.92
C ALA A 230 -15.30 -11.69 6.64
N ARG A 231 -15.92 -11.77 5.46
CA ARG A 231 -15.20 -11.82 4.18
C ARG A 231 -14.38 -10.55 3.93
N ASN A 232 -14.97 -9.37 4.12
CA ASN A 232 -14.30 -8.11 3.85
C ASN A 232 -13.20 -7.84 4.89
N LEU A 233 -13.41 -8.24 6.15
CA LEU A 233 -12.37 -8.23 7.18
C LEU A 233 -11.18 -9.13 6.80
N LYS A 234 -11.43 -10.30 6.20
CA LYS A 234 -10.37 -11.20 5.71
C LYS A 234 -9.57 -10.55 4.57
N ILE A 235 -10.24 -9.89 3.62
CA ILE A 235 -9.55 -9.20 2.52
C ILE A 235 -8.62 -8.10 3.07
N GLY A 236 -9.06 -7.40 4.09
CA GLY A 236 -8.25 -6.36 4.75
C GLY A 236 -7.20 -6.89 5.74
N ALA A 237 -7.26 -8.16 6.15
CA ALA A 237 -6.40 -8.72 7.20
C ALA A 237 -4.88 -8.59 7.00
N PRO A 238 -4.33 -8.41 5.77
CA PRO A 238 -2.89 -8.20 5.61
C PRO A 238 -2.32 -7.07 6.46
N TYR A 239 -3.12 -6.03 6.78
CA TYR A 239 -2.64 -4.94 7.62
C TYR A 239 -2.18 -5.40 9.01
N LEU A 240 -2.76 -6.47 9.56
CA LEU A 240 -2.39 -6.99 10.87
C LEU A 240 -0.94 -7.48 10.91
N LEU A 241 -0.51 -8.19 9.86
CA LEU A 241 0.87 -8.68 9.76
C LEU A 241 1.84 -7.52 9.46
N ILE A 242 1.46 -6.61 8.56
CA ILE A 242 2.25 -5.42 8.24
C ILE A 242 2.46 -4.57 9.50
N TRP A 243 1.40 -4.34 10.25
CA TRP A 243 1.42 -3.59 11.50
C TRP A 243 2.31 -4.27 12.55
N PHE A 244 2.16 -5.58 12.76
CA PHE A 244 2.99 -6.34 13.68
C PHE A 244 4.48 -6.22 13.35
N VAL A 245 4.84 -6.39 12.08
CA VAL A 245 6.23 -6.30 11.62
C VAL A 245 6.77 -4.89 11.75
N ALA A 246 6.01 -3.89 11.31
CA ALA A 246 6.44 -2.49 11.32
C ALA A 246 6.61 -1.91 12.75
N GLU A 247 5.85 -2.41 13.73
CA GLU A 247 5.94 -1.93 15.12
C GLU A 247 7.17 -2.44 15.86
N LEU A 248 7.70 -3.59 15.49
CA LEU A 248 8.74 -4.27 16.26
C LEU A 248 10.14 -4.13 15.67
N ALA A 249 10.23 -3.71 14.42
CA ALA A 249 11.52 -3.57 13.75
C ALA A 249 11.53 -2.39 12.77
N ALA A 250 12.66 -1.68 12.71
CA ALA A 250 13.00 -0.76 11.65
C ALA A 250 13.83 -1.48 10.58
N PHE A 251 13.54 -1.17 9.31
CA PHE A 251 14.17 -1.78 8.14
C PHE A 251 15.05 -0.80 7.35
N GLN A 252 15.19 0.39 7.87
CA GLN A 252 15.98 1.48 7.26
C GLN A 252 16.79 2.21 8.34
N PRO A 253 17.91 2.83 7.99
CA PRO A 253 18.67 3.66 8.91
C PRO A 253 17.83 4.84 9.42
N ASN A 254 17.03 5.45 8.54
CA ASN A 254 16.11 6.51 8.91
C ASN A 254 14.78 5.90 9.37
N ASP A 255 14.41 6.19 10.62
CA ASP A 255 13.17 5.66 11.22
C ASP A 255 11.91 6.05 10.43
N TYR A 256 11.89 7.27 9.88
CA TYR A 256 10.76 7.73 9.06
C TYR A 256 10.48 6.88 7.83
N ASP A 257 11.48 6.22 7.28
CA ASP A 257 11.28 5.36 6.11
C ASP A 257 10.45 4.10 6.39
N ASN A 258 10.35 3.71 7.66
CA ASN A 258 9.47 2.62 8.08
C ASN A 258 7.97 2.94 7.87
N ASN A 259 7.60 4.24 7.78
CA ASN A 259 6.25 4.69 7.42
C ASN A 259 5.75 4.07 6.12
N LYS A 260 6.64 3.75 5.19
CA LYS A 260 6.28 3.14 3.90
C LYS A 260 5.50 1.84 4.08
N LEU A 261 5.84 1.05 5.11
CA LEU A 261 5.08 -0.16 5.47
C LEU A 261 3.69 0.19 6.03
N LEU A 262 3.63 1.17 6.93
CA LEU A 262 2.36 1.61 7.52
C LEU A 262 1.43 2.26 6.49
N PHE A 263 1.95 2.97 5.49
CA PHE A 263 1.15 3.51 4.39
C PHE A 263 0.48 2.40 3.57
N VAL A 264 1.19 1.30 3.30
CA VAL A 264 0.58 0.12 2.65
C VAL A 264 -0.51 -0.47 3.54
N GLY A 265 -0.25 -0.58 4.85
CA GLY A 265 -1.25 -1.01 5.84
C GLY A 265 -2.47 -0.09 5.88
N ALA A 266 -2.26 1.23 5.81
CA ALA A 266 -3.32 2.24 5.84
C ALA A 266 -4.31 2.11 4.68
N VAL A 267 -3.88 1.65 3.50
CA VAL A 267 -4.78 1.37 2.36
C VAL A 267 -5.84 0.33 2.76
N PHE A 268 -5.44 -0.75 3.43
CA PHE A 268 -6.38 -1.76 3.92
C PHE A 268 -7.29 -1.23 5.02
N ILE A 269 -6.75 -0.43 5.94
CA ILE A 269 -7.52 0.23 7.01
C ILE A 269 -8.60 1.13 6.40
N CYS A 270 -8.24 1.97 5.43
CA CYS A 270 -9.20 2.83 4.74
C CYS A 270 -10.26 2.02 3.98
N GLY A 271 -9.88 0.91 3.35
CA GLY A 271 -10.83 0.01 2.69
C GLY A 271 -11.85 -0.60 3.67
N ILE A 272 -11.38 -1.08 4.83
CA ILE A 272 -12.25 -1.62 5.90
C ILE A 272 -13.14 -0.50 6.49
N ALA A 273 -12.57 0.69 6.71
CA ALA A 273 -13.31 1.84 7.22
C ALA A 273 -14.42 2.29 6.27
N ALA A 274 -14.13 2.33 4.95
CA ALA A 274 -15.13 2.64 3.92
C ALA A 274 -16.26 1.59 3.89
N ASP A 275 -15.92 0.29 3.97
CA ASP A 275 -16.93 -0.77 4.05
C ASP A 275 -17.77 -0.64 5.33
N ALA A 276 -17.16 -0.28 6.46
CA ALA A 276 -17.89 -0.03 7.71
C ALA A 276 -18.91 1.11 7.54
N LEU A 277 -18.54 2.21 6.90
CA LEU A 277 -19.47 3.32 6.60
C LEU A 277 -20.62 2.86 5.71
N VAL A 278 -20.33 2.09 4.65
CA VAL A 278 -21.36 1.56 3.75
C VAL A 278 -22.33 0.65 4.52
N GLN A 279 -21.81 -0.25 5.35
CA GLN A 279 -22.64 -1.17 6.16
C GLN A 279 -23.48 -0.43 7.18
N ILE A 280 -22.95 0.61 7.83
CA ILE A 280 -23.70 1.47 8.73
C ILE A 280 -24.81 2.20 7.97
N TYR A 281 -24.50 2.76 6.80
CA TYR A 281 -25.48 3.41 5.95
C TYR A 281 -26.60 2.46 5.49
N GLU A 282 -26.24 1.25 4.99
CA GLU A 282 -27.22 0.27 4.56
C GLU A 282 -28.15 -0.18 5.69
N ARG A 283 -27.62 -0.28 6.91
CA ARG A 283 -28.36 -0.76 8.08
C ARG A 283 -29.26 0.29 8.69
N TYR A 284 -28.79 1.52 8.77
CA TYR A 284 -29.47 2.60 9.49
C TYR A 284 -29.87 3.78 8.59
N GLY A 285 -29.07 4.15 7.60
CA GLY A 285 -29.29 5.30 6.74
C GLY A 285 -30.51 5.19 5.85
N ALA A 286 -30.84 3.98 5.40
CA ALA A 286 -31.99 3.73 4.54
C ALA A 286 -33.35 4.11 5.21
N VAL A 287 -33.44 4.08 6.54
CA VAL A 287 -34.63 4.48 7.28
C VAL A 287 -34.93 5.97 7.11
N TYR A 288 -33.90 6.81 7.02
CA TYR A 288 -34.02 8.24 6.86
C TYR A 288 -34.23 8.69 5.41
N TRP A 289 -34.09 7.77 4.46
CA TRP A 289 -34.22 8.05 3.02
C TRP A 289 -35.67 8.33 2.59
N CYS A 290 -36.62 8.07 3.48
CA CYS A 290 -38.06 8.27 3.20
C CYS A 290 -38.53 9.75 3.20
N SER A 291 -37.73 10.66 3.74
CA SER A 291 -38.05 12.10 3.77
C SER A 291 -36.96 12.92 3.08
N ALA A 292 -37.31 14.09 2.55
CA ALA A 292 -36.36 15.01 1.94
C ALA A 292 -35.31 15.52 2.96
N ILE A 293 -35.76 15.83 4.18
CA ILE A 293 -34.91 16.29 5.28
C ILE A 293 -33.95 15.13 5.71
N GLY A 294 -34.47 13.90 5.82
CA GLY A 294 -33.65 12.73 6.15
C GLY A 294 -32.60 12.46 5.12
N LYS A 295 -32.91 12.56 3.82
CA LYS A 295 -31.92 12.43 2.73
C LYS A 295 -30.82 13.48 2.84
N ALA A 296 -31.21 14.74 3.01
CA ALA A 296 -30.25 15.84 3.16
C ALA A 296 -29.34 15.62 4.37
N GLY A 297 -29.92 15.19 5.52
CA GLY A 297 -29.14 14.86 6.72
C GLY A 297 -28.13 13.75 6.53
N VAL A 298 -28.51 12.64 5.87
CA VAL A 298 -27.59 11.52 5.58
C VAL A 298 -26.48 11.95 4.64
N VAL A 299 -26.79 12.71 3.58
CA VAL A 299 -25.78 13.22 2.63
C VAL A 299 -24.82 14.17 3.33
N LEU A 300 -25.34 15.10 4.13
CA LEU A 300 -24.52 16.05 4.88
C LEU A 300 -23.61 15.34 5.88
N LEU A 301 -24.13 14.37 6.65
CA LEU A 301 -23.34 13.58 7.58
C LEU A 301 -22.23 12.82 6.84
N GLY A 302 -22.55 12.17 5.72
CA GLY A 302 -21.57 11.46 4.89
C GLY A 302 -20.49 12.40 4.37
N ALA A 303 -20.86 13.57 3.87
CA ALA A 303 -19.91 14.59 3.41
C ALA A 303 -19.01 15.09 4.55
N CYS A 304 -19.57 15.35 5.75
CA CYS A 304 -18.79 15.72 6.93
C CYS A 304 -17.81 14.64 7.34
N LEU A 305 -18.22 13.37 7.36
CA LEU A 305 -17.34 12.25 7.71
C LEU A 305 -16.19 12.11 6.70
N LEU A 306 -16.47 12.22 5.41
CA LEU A 306 -15.44 12.20 4.37
C LEU A 306 -14.49 13.39 4.50
N PHE A 307 -15.02 14.59 4.71
CA PHE A 307 -14.22 15.81 4.91
C PHE A 307 -13.30 15.66 6.13
N VAL A 308 -13.82 15.23 7.28
CA VAL A 308 -13.02 15.01 8.49
C VAL A 308 -11.94 13.95 8.28
N SER A 309 -12.23 12.90 7.51
CA SER A 309 -11.23 11.86 7.18
C SER A 309 -10.09 12.38 6.29
N ALA A 310 -10.34 13.40 5.47
CA ALA A 310 -9.39 13.91 4.48
C ALA A 310 -8.84 15.31 4.81
N ILE A 311 -9.30 15.94 5.89
CA ILE A 311 -8.97 17.34 6.20
C ILE A 311 -7.47 17.61 6.32
N SER A 312 -6.72 16.67 6.89
CA SER A 312 -5.25 16.78 6.99
C SER A 312 -4.59 16.88 5.60
N GLY A 313 -5.05 16.06 4.66
CA GLY A 313 -4.58 16.13 3.26
C GLY A 313 -4.94 17.45 2.59
N PHE A 314 -6.16 17.93 2.78
CA PHE A 314 -6.58 19.23 2.24
C PHE A 314 -5.78 20.40 2.85
N LEU A 315 -5.48 20.35 4.16
CA LEU A 315 -4.65 21.37 4.80
C LEU A 315 -3.21 21.32 4.27
N THR A 316 -2.64 20.13 4.05
CA THR A 316 -1.31 19.98 3.44
C THR A 316 -1.28 20.53 2.03
N MET A 317 -2.27 20.18 1.20
CA MET A 317 -2.40 20.73 -0.15
C MET A 317 -2.57 22.26 -0.12
N GLY A 318 -3.40 22.77 0.80
CA GLY A 318 -3.62 24.21 0.96
C GLY A 318 -2.33 24.92 1.39
N ARG A 319 -1.54 24.32 2.29
CA ARG A 319 -0.23 24.85 2.67
C ARG A 319 0.70 24.94 1.45
N GLU A 320 0.82 23.88 0.69
CA GLU A 320 1.68 23.87 -0.51
C GLU A 320 1.19 24.88 -1.56
N TRP A 321 -0.12 25.06 -1.69
CA TRP A 321 -0.70 26.03 -2.62
C TRP A 321 -0.32 27.48 -2.30
N VAL A 322 -0.22 27.83 -1.01
CA VAL A 322 0.12 29.19 -0.57
C VAL A 322 1.62 29.34 -0.25
N SER A 323 2.39 28.25 -0.30
CA SER A 323 3.82 28.30 -0.09
C SER A 323 4.51 28.91 -1.31
N ASP A 324 5.36 29.90 -1.06
CA ASP A 324 6.21 30.54 -2.07
C ASP A 324 7.67 30.27 -1.69
N TYR A 325 8.29 29.33 -2.39
CA TYR A 325 9.70 29.00 -2.20
C TYR A 325 10.36 28.70 -3.54
N GLU A 326 11.58 29.18 -3.70
CA GLU A 326 12.42 28.92 -4.86
C GLU A 326 13.25 27.66 -4.61
N LEU A 327 13.08 26.65 -5.46
CA LEU A 327 13.87 25.41 -5.39
C LEU A 327 15.24 25.60 -6.07
N TYR A 328 15.24 26.28 -7.23
CA TYR A 328 16.44 26.59 -8.01
C TYR A 328 16.41 28.05 -8.44
N THR A 329 17.54 28.74 -8.32
CA THR A 329 17.64 30.13 -8.75
C THR A 329 17.44 30.25 -10.28
N ALA A 330 17.00 31.42 -10.73
CA ALA A 330 16.82 31.68 -12.17
C ALA A 330 18.13 31.50 -12.95
N SER A 331 19.29 31.78 -12.34
CA SER A 331 20.62 31.57 -12.91
C SER A 331 20.93 30.08 -13.06
N ALA A 332 20.65 29.28 -12.02
CA ALA A 332 20.82 27.82 -12.05
C ALA A 332 19.98 27.17 -13.16
N VAL A 333 18.70 27.59 -13.29
CA VAL A 333 17.82 27.08 -14.36
C VAL A 333 18.37 27.42 -15.75
N LYS A 334 18.93 28.64 -15.95
CA LYS A 334 19.52 29.01 -17.22
C LYS A 334 20.82 28.27 -17.51
N ALA A 335 21.66 28.06 -16.51
CA ALA A 335 22.86 27.23 -16.63
C ALA A 335 22.51 25.79 -17.02
N CYS A 336 21.48 25.21 -16.41
CA CYS A 336 21.02 23.86 -16.73
C CYS A 336 20.48 23.77 -18.17
N ARG A 337 19.77 24.78 -18.67
CA ARG A 337 19.37 24.82 -20.08
C ARG A 337 20.58 24.88 -21.02
N TYR A 338 21.59 25.74 -20.71
CA TYR A 338 22.82 25.77 -21.46
C TYR A 338 23.51 24.38 -21.46
N ILE A 339 23.61 23.71 -20.32
CA ILE A 339 24.17 22.36 -20.22
C ILE A 339 23.34 21.38 -21.08
N GLU A 340 22.03 21.46 -21.05
CA GLU A 340 21.16 20.57 -21.84
C GLU A 340 21.35 20.76 -23.35
N ASP A 341 21.49 22.02 -23.79
CA ASP A 341 21.65 22.40 -25.23
C ASP A 341 23.05 22.03 -25.77
N GLU A 342 24.11 22.16 -24.94
CA GLU A 342 25.51 22.03 -25.35
C GLU A 342 26.14 20.65 -25.02
N THR A 343 25.40 19.77 -24.33
CA THR A 343 25.94 18.47 -23.88
C THR A 343 25.10 17.30 -24.41
N THR A 344 25.73 16.13 -24.48
CA THR A 344 25.07 14.87 -24.77
C THR A 344 24.55 14.20 -23.49
N PRO A 345 23.62 13.24 -23.57
CA PRO A 345 23.17 12.45 -22.41
C PRO A 345 24.28 11.66 -21.71
N TRP A 346 25.42 11.48 -22.36
CA TRP A 346 26.53 10.68 -21.84
C TRP A 346 27.59 11.53 -21.12
N ASP A 347 27.53 12.86 -21.28
CA ASP A 347 28.48 13.75 -20.63
C ASP A 347 28.32 13.75 -19.11
N VAL A 348 29.45 13.73 -18.42
CA VAL A 348 29.51 13.75 -16.96
C VAL A 348 29.83 15.17 -16.48
N ILE A 349 29.03 15.66 -15.55
CA ILE A 349 29.16 17.00 -14.99
C ILE A 349 29.65 16.89 -13.55
N LEU A 350 30.73 17.58 -13.22
CA LEU A 350 31.16 17.75 -11.83
C LEU A 350 30.24 18.75 -11.13
N THR A 351 29.57 18.32 -10.06
CA THR A 351 28.76 19.14 -9.17
C THR A 351 29.05 18.78 -7.71
N SER A 352 28.58 19.58 -6.77
CA SER A 352 28.58 19.19 -5.36
C SER A 352 27.70 17.96 -5.11
N THR A 353 27.95 17.29 -4.00
CA THR A 353 27.15 16.14 -3.51
C THR A 353 25.87 16.60 -2.80
N ALA A 354 25.37 17.78 -3.12
CA ALA A 354 24.17 18.34 -2.50
C ALA A 354 22.91 17.56 -2.84
N HIS A 355 21.98 17.53 -1.89
CA HIS A 355 20.70 16.83 -2.04
C HIS A 355 19.90 17.34 -3.23
N ASN A 356 19.88 18.66 -3.46
CA ASN A 356 19.12 19.32 -4.52
C ASN A 356 20.06 19.93 -5.55
N SER A 357 20.96 19.12 -6.16
CA SER A 357 21.78 19.63 -7.27
C SER A 357 20.86 19.88 -8.50
N PRO A 358 20.90 21.10 -9.09
CA PRO A 358 20.08 21.44 -10.24
C PRO A 358 20.46 20.65 -11.50
N VAL A 359 21.74 20.30 -11.67
CA VAL A 359 22.21 19.64 -12.89
C VAL A 359 21.53 18.29 -13.10
N PRO A 360 21.62 17.29 -12.22
CA PRO A 360 20.96 16.01 -12.47
C PRO A 360 19.42 16.14 -12.47
N ALA A 361 18.85 17.08 -11.70
CA ALA A 361 17.42 17.25 -11.58
C ALA A 361 16.76 17.88 -12.83
N LEU A 362 17.43 18.83 -13.47
CA LEU A 362 16.87 19.59 -14.58
C LEU A 362 17.37 19.13 -15.95
N THR A 363 18.57 18.54 -16.04
CA THR A 363 19.18 18.13 -17.31
C THR A 363 19.20 16.62 -17.53
N GLY A 364 19.06 15.82 -16.47
CA GLY A 364 19.23 14.37 -16.54
C GLY A 364 20.65 13.93 -16.88
N ARG A 365 21.67 14.81 -16.78
CA ARG A 365 23.08 14.45 -17.03
C ARG A 365 23.66 13.69 -15.85
N SER A 366 24.63 12.83 -16.14
CA SER A 366 25.37 12.09 -15.13
C SER A 366 26.25 13.03 -14.31
N ILE A 367 26.43 12.71 -13.02
CA ILE A 367 27.32 13.43 -12.11
C ILE A 367 28.28 12.45 -11.45
N VAL A 368 29.42 12.93 -10.97
CA VAL A 368 30.46 12.08 -10.35
C VAL A 368 29.96 11.41 -9.06
N CYS A 369 29.27 12.17 -8.23
CA CYS A 369 28.72 11.67 -6.98
C CYS A 369 27.42 12.40 -6.65
N GLY A 370 26.37 11.65 -6.33
CA GLY A 370 25.12 12.19 -5.83
C GLY A 370 25.14 12.47 -4.34
N SER A 371 23.98 12.78 -3.77
CA SER A 371 23.86 13.02 -2.33
C SER A 371 24.31 11.81 -1.52
N SER A 372 25.30 12.02 -0.64
CA SER A 372 25.86 11.00 0.24
C SER A 372 24.79 10.35 1.13
N SER A 373 23.82 11.13 1.61
CA SER A 373 22.71 10.60 2.40
C SER A 373 21.85 9.62 1.61
N PHE A 374 21.51 9.91 0.36
CA PHE A 374 20.76 8.98 -0.48
C PHE A 374 21.57 7.72 -0.81
N LEU A 375 22.85 7.89 -1.18
CA LEU A 375 23.71 6.76 -1.51
C LEU A 375 23.90 5.84 -0.29
N TYR A 376 24.09 6.41 0.89
CA TYR A 376 24.16 5.68 2.15
C TYR A 376 22.87 4.87 2.42
N TYR A 377 21.69 5.54 2.35
CA TYR A 377 20.40 4.87 2.60
C TYR A 377 20.05 3.79 1.58
N HIS A 378 20.67 3.82 0.40
CA HIS A 378 20.53 2.78 -0.60
C HIS A 378 21.65 1.72 -0.53
N GLY A 379 22.57 1.82 0.44
CA GLY A 379 23.66 0.87 0.62
C GLY A 379 24.71 0.91 -0.49
N LEU A 380 24.86 2.05 -1.18
CA LEU A 380 25.84 2.24 -2.24
C LEU A 380 27.15 2.76 -1.67
N ASN A 381 28.28 2.31 -2.24
CA ASN A 381 29.60 2.84 -1.88
C ASN A 381 29.78 4.19 -2.58
N TYR A 382 30.02 5.24 -1.80
CA TYR A 382 30.12 6.63 -2.31
C TYR A 382 31.30 7.40 -1.74
N GLN A 383 31.89 6.93 -0.64
CA GLN A 383 32.89 7.68 0.13
C GLN A 383 34.08 8.10 -0.73
N GLN A 384 34.56 7.21 -1.61
CA GLN A 384 35.67 7.54 -2.49
C GLN A 384 35.26 8.59 -3.54
N ASN A 385 34.08 8.47 -4.12
CA ASN A 385 33.59 9.42 -5.10
C ASN A 385 33.37 10.81 -4.47
N GLU A 386 32.88 10.88 -3.24
CA GLU A 386 32.69 12.12 -2.49
C GLU A 386 34.04 12.82 -2.22
N GLN A 387 35.07 12.07 -1.78
CA GLN A 387 36.43 12.58 -1.61
C GLN A 387 37.07 13.03 -2.92
N ASP A 388 36.83 12.28 -3.99
CA ASP A 388 37.34 12.62 -5.33
C ASP A 388 36.68 13.91 -5.85
N VAL A 389 35.37 14.12 -5.61
CA VAL A 389 34.67 15.38 -5.92
C VAL A 389 35.28 16.55 -5.15
N GLU A 390 35.51 16.40 -3.82
CA GLU A 390 36.15 17.42 -3.02
C GLU A 390 37.55 17.75 -3.57
N THR A 391 38.34 16.73 -3.91
CA THR A 391 39.70 16.93 -4.46
C THR A 391 39.69 17.67 -5.80
N MET A 392 38.74 17.36 -6.68
CA MET A 392 38.57 18.02 -7.98
C MET A 392 38.20 19.49 -7.85
N TYR A 393 37.52 19.91 -6.77
CA TYR A 393 37.23 21.31 -6.51
C TYR A 393 38.35 22.04 -5.75
N THR A 394 38.99 21.38 -4.78
CA THR A 394 40.00 22.02 -3.93
C THR A 394 41.40 22.03 -4.52
N SER A 395 41.71 21.13 -5.43
CA SER A 395 43.08 20.99 -6.01
C SER A 395 42.98 20.48 -7.47
N PRO A 396 42.22 21.17 -8.36
CA PRO A 396 41.92 20.66 -9.71
C PRO A 396 43.16 20.47 -10.56
N ALA A 397 44.19 21.35 -10.46
CA ALA A 397 45.41 21.22 -11.24
C ALA A 397 46.17 19.89 -10.97
N SER A 398 46.10 19.37 -9.74
CA SER A 398 46.71 18.09 -9.37
C SER A 398 45.76 16.90 -9.54
N ALA A 399 44.46 17.16 -9.73
CA ALA A 399 43.42 16.14 -9.82
C ALA A 399 43.12 15.68 -11.27
N LYS A 400 43.99 15.96 -12.24
CA LYS A 400 43.76 15.64 -13.68
C LYS A 400 43.38 14.18 -13.90
N GLU A 401 43.97 13.25 -13.17
CA GLU A 401 43.65 11.83 -13.27
C GLU A 401 42.21 11.51 -12.79
N LEU A 402 41.64 12.31 -11.89
CA LEU A 402 40.26 12.14 -11.45
C LEU A 402 39.27 12.61 -12.53
N PHE A 403 39.59 13.69 -13.26
CA PHE A 403 38.78 14.12 -14.38
C PHE A 403 38.75 13.05 -15.48
N ARG A 404 39.90 12.39 -15.77
CA ARG A 404 39.96 11.24 -16.69
C ARG A 404 39.18 10.02 -16.16
N LYS A 405 39.41 9.68 -14.88
CA LYS A 405 38.78 8.53 -14.23
C LYS A 405 37.24 8.54 -14.35
N TYR A 406 36.66 9.71 -14.20
CA TYR A 406 35.21 9.88 -14.21
C TYR A 406 34.68 10.41 -15.55
N ASP A 407 35.53 10.63 -16.53
CA ASP A 407 35.18 11.23 -17.83
C ASP A 407 34.41 12.54 -17.68
N VAL A 408 34.93 13.42 -16.81
CA VAL A 408 34.27 14.70 -16.49
C VAL A 408 34.43 15.68 -17.64
N ASN A 409 33.33 15.99 -18.34
CA ASN A 409 33.35 16.87 -19.51
C ASN A 409 33.08 18.33 -19.14
N TYR A 410 32.27 18.57 -18.12
CA TYR A 410 31.94 19.92 -17.65
C TYR A 410 31.97 20.02 -16.13
N ILE A 411 32.14 21.26 -15.63
CA ILE A 411 32.11 21.59 -14.21
C ILE A 411 31.04 22.65 -14.01
N TYR A 412 30.16 22.42 -13.04
CA TYR A 412 29.16 23.38 -12.60
C TYR A 412 29.61 24.01 -11.29
N LEU A 413 29.54 25.34 -11.21
CA LEU A 413 29.88 26.12 -10.00
C LEU A 413 28.75 27.09 -9.68
N SER A 414 28.35 27.11 -8.43
CA SER A 414 27.40 28.07 -7.86
C SER A 414 27.78 28.38 -6.39
N ASN A 415 26.99 29.21 -5.74
CA ASN A 415 27.17 29.45 -4.29
C ASN A 415 27.11 28.15 -3.46
N GLN A 416 26.46 27.09 -3.96
CA GLN A 416 26.42 25.78 -3.31
C GLN A 416 27.82 25.15 -3.28
N GLU A 417 28.51 25.12 -4.42
CA GLU A 417 29.84 24.55 -4.53
C GLU A 417 30.84 25.36 -3.72
N TYR A 418 30.81 26.70 -3.83
CA TYR A 418 31.65 27.59 -3.05
C TYR A 418 31.38 27.50 -1.54
N GLY A 419 30.17 27.28 -1.13
CA GLY A 419 29.80 27.11 0.28
C GLY A 419 30.15 25.72 0.86
N THR A 420 30.29 24.72 -0.01
CA THR A 420 30.62 23.35 0.40
C THR A 420 32.12 23.06 0.39
N TYR A 421 32.80 23.55 -0.63
CA TYR A 421 34.22 23.29 -0.88
C TYR A 421 35.05 24.56 -0.86
N ASN A 422 36.31 24.44 -0.50
CA ASN A 422 37.27 25.51 -0.70
C ASN A 422 37.79 25.51 -2.14
N VAL A 423 36.97 26.02 -3.07
CA VAL A 423 37.20 25.90 -4.52
C VAL A 423 38.45 26.68 -4.94
N ASP A 424 39.44 25.99 -5.52
CA ASP A 424 40.60 26.60 -6.17
C ASP A 424 40.29 27.03 -7.60
N VAL A 425 39.79 28.26 -7.75
CA VAL A 425 39.43 28.84 -9.06
C VAL A 425 40.67 28.95 -9.96
N ASN A 426 41.84 29.25 -9.45
CA ASN A 426 43.06 29.36 -10.25
C ASN A 426 43.48 28.01 -10.81
N GLY A 427 43.41 26.96 -10.01
CA GLY A 427 43.66 25.59 -10.47
C GLY A 427 42.59 25.12 -11.47
N LEU A 428 41.33 25.59 -11.38
CA LEU A 428 40.31 25.29 -12.37
C LEU A 428 40.64 25.84 -13.76
N TYR A 429 41.23 27.06 -13.86
CA TYR A 429 41.67 27.58 -15.15
C TYR A 429 42.78 26.76 -15.83
N GLU A 430 43.51 25.93 -15.08
CA GLU A 430 44.48 25.01 -15.68
C GLU A 430 43.82 23.81 -16.36
N VAL A 431 42.66 23.37 -15.88
CA VAL A 431 41.97 22.14 -16.33
C VAL A 431 40.73 22.41 -17.18
N ALA A 432 40.12 23.61 -17.09
CA ALA A 432 38.87 23.94 -17.75
C ALA A 432 38.79 25.42 -18.17
N ASP A 433 37.93 25.73 -19.11
CA ASP A 433 37.62 27.08 -19.58
C ASP A 433 36.16 27.41 -19.28
N VAL A 434 35.90 28.66 -18.85
CA VAL A 434 34.51 29.14 -18.63
C VAL A 434 33.79 29.25 -19.98
N VAL A 435 32.71 28.51 -20.15
CA VAL A 435 31.91 28.51 -21.37
C VAL A 435 30.58 29.23 -21.20
N TRP A 436 30.09 29.34 -19.94
CA TRP A 436 28.91 30.09 -19.59
C TRP A 436 28.99 30.66 -18.17
N GLN A 437 28.53 31.90 -17.99
CA GLN A 437 28.49 32.52 -16.67
C GLN A 437 27.33 33.51 -16.57
N LYS A 438 26.63 33.48 -15.47
CA LYS A 438 25.62 34.46 -15.12
C LYS A 438 25.41 34.51 -13.62
N ASP A 439 25.41 35.73 -13.07
CA ASP A 439 25.26 36.00 -11.64
C ASP A 439 26.27 35.16 -10.80
N ASP A 440 25.80 34.30 -9.94
CA ASP A 440 26.59 33.43 -9.07
C ASP A 440 26.85 32.03 -9.65
N VAL A 441 26.46 31.77 -10.91
CA VAL A 441 26.58 30.46 -11.54
C VAL A 441 27.49 30.51 -12.75
N SER A 442 28.39 29.53 -12.87
CA SER A 442 29.22 29.33 -14.06
C SER A 442 29.31 27.87 -14.45
N VAL A 443 29.44 27.65 -15.77
CA VAL A 443 29.68 26.36 -16.39
C VAL A 443 31.03 26.40 -17.07
N TRP A 444 31.84 25.41 -16.82
CA TRP A 444 33.20 25.30 -17.34
C TRP A 444 33.28 24.02 -18.18
N LYS A 445 33.96 24.08 -19.30
CA LYS A 445 34.28 22.91 -20.13
C LYS A 445 35.69 22.45 -19.83
N VAL A 446 35.85 21.18 -19.54
CA VAL A 446 37.16 20.56 -19.29
C VAL A 446 37.95 20.54 -20.61
N LYS A 447 39.22 20.90 -20.55
CA LYS A 447 40.10 20.99 -21.72
C LYS A 447 40.39 19.60 -22.29
N ASP A 448 40.35 19.45 -23.60
CA ASP A 448 40.61 18.21 -24.30
C ASP A 448 42.00 17.61 -23.95
N ALA A 449 43.01 18.47 -23.68
CA ALA A 449 44.34 18.09 -23.22
C ALA A 449 44.35 17.30 -21.88
N ILE A 450 43.25 17.32 -21.13
CA ILE A 450 43.12 16.50 -19.93
C ILE A 450 42.91 15.03 -20.29
N PHE A 451 42.31 14.73 -21.45
CA PHE A 451 41.99 13.36 -21.89
C PHE A 451 43.06 12.75 -22.81
N GLU A 452 44.01 13.56 -23.29
CA GLU A 452 45.20 13.11 -24.00
C GLU A 452 46.28 12.63 -23.03
#